data_5ef845b92a366c5819842c194c521ff1
#
_entry.id   5ef845b92a366c5819842c194c521ff1
#
_cell.length_a   1.000
_cell.length_b   1.000
_cell.length_c   1.000
_cell.angle_alpha   90.00
_cell.angle_beta   90.00
_cell.angle_gamma   90.00
#
_symmetry.space_group_name_H-M   'P 1'
#
loop_
_entity.id
_entity.type
_entity.pdbx_description
1 polymer ?
#
loop_
_entity_poly.entity_id
_entity_poly.type
_entity_poly.pdbx_seq_one_letter_code
_entity_poly.pdbx_strand_id
1 'polypeptide(L)'
;ICKELIICGLICLFSMSSLQQAYASDASEGKGFNPGDMINHHIKDAHGWEITHGMVVPLPIILYSEPDGLMIFSSSNFFNNAHEEVAYKGYLLSHEHISRADGQPVYDFSITKNVLFIFIDATIMLLVFFAVARGYKKNAGKAPKGVQSLFEPVIIYIRDEVVKPSIGDNYQKYLPYLLTLFFFIWFGNLLGLILGAANMPANIAVTAALVL
;
A
#
# COMPACT_ATOMS: atom_id res chain seq x y z
N ILE A 1 27.02 14.56 14.30
CA ILE A 1 26.70 14.98 12.92
C ILE A 1 25.70 14.02 12.27
N CYS A 2 25.86 12.67 12.37
CA CYS A 2 24.93 11.71 11.78
C CYS A 2 23.55 11.68 12.45
N LYS A 3 23.47 11.82 13.79
CA LYS A 3 22.19 11.84 14.52
C LYS A 3 21.34 13.06 14.15
N GLU A 4 21.94 14.21 14.01
CA GLU A 4 21.26 15.46 13.64
C GLU A 4 20.70 15.41 12.19
N LEU A 5 21.42 14.77 11.28
CA LEU A 5 20.98 14.60 9.90
C LEU A 5 19.77 13.63 9.77
N ILE A 6 19.73 12.59 10.57
CA ILE A 6 18.59 11.64 10.61
C ILE A 6 17.36 12.30 11.21
N ILE A 7 17.52 13.07 12.29
CA ILE A 7 16.44 13.83 12.92
C ILE A 7 15.90 14.90 11.98
N CYS A 8 16.77 15.64 11.29
CA CYS A 8 16.37 16.63 10.28
C CYS A 8 15.61 15.98 9.10
N GLY A 9 16.07 14.82 8.63
CA GLY A 9 15.39 14.07 7.58
C GLY A 9 13.99 13.59 7.99
N LEU A 10 13.84 13.11 9.21
CA LEU A 10 12.54 12.70 9.76
C LEU A 10 11.59 13.88 9.99
N ILE A 11 12.11 15.03 10.43
CA ILE A 11 11.32 16.25 10.60
C ILE A 11 10.88 16.81 9.24
N CYS A 12 11.74 16.77 8.20
CA CYS A 12 11.35 17.17 6.84
C CYS A 12 10.28 16.26 6.25
N LEU A 13 10.35 14.95 6.47
CA LEU A 13 9.30 14.01 6.03
C LEU A 13 7.97 14.23 6.77
N PHE A 14 8.02 14.57 8.05
CA PHE A 14 6.83 14.85 8.85
C PHE A 14 6.20 16.20 8.49
N SER A 15 6.99 17.20 8.12
CA SER A 15 6.46 18.52 7.68
C SER A 15 5.83 18.48 6.29
N MET A 16 6.20 17.55 5.41
CA MET A 16 5.53 17.38 4.11
C MET A 16 4.14 16.77 4.22
N SER A 17 3.84 16.01 5.27
CA SER A 17 2.50 15.44 5.49
C SER A 17 1.45 16.49 5.87
N SER A 18 1.84 17.62 6.44
CA SER A 18 0.94 18.73 6.79
C SER A 18 0.51 19.58 5.59
N LEU A 19 1.24 19.51 4.46
CA LEU A 19 0.88 20.26 3.24
C LEU A 19 -0.26 19.60 2.45
N GLN A 20 -0.55 18.32 2.68
CA GLN A 20 -1.63 17.62 1.97
C GLN A 20 -3.04 18.00 2.45
N GLN A 21 -3.18 18.58 3.64
CA GLN A 21 -4.48 19.04 4.15
C GLN A 21 -4.97 20.36 3.50
N ALA A 22 -4.08 21.10 2.84
CA ALA A 22 -4.43 22.39 2.24
C ALA A 22 -5.08 22.29 0.84
N TYR A 23 -5.03 21.14 0.17
CA TYR A 23 -5.63 20.95 -1.16
C TYR A 23 -7.02 20.30 -1.14
N ALA A 24 -7.60 20.05 0.03
CA ALA A 24 -8.91 19.42 0.17
C ALA A 24 -10.09 20.41 0.05
N SER A 25 -9.87 21.65 -0.39
CA SER A 25 -10.91 22.68 -0.42
C SER A 25 -11.20 23.24 -1.82
N ASP A 26 -11.34 22.39 -2.84
CA ASP A 26 -12.09 22.78 -4.04
C ASP A 26 -13.40 21.98 -4.07
N ALA A 27 -14.39 22.59 -3.44
CA ALA A 27 -15.77 22.13 -3.42
C ALA A 27 -16.37 22.33 -4.81
N SER A 28 -16.71 21.25 -5.48
CA SER A 28 -17.72 21.30 -6.53
C SER A 28 -19.07 21.67 -5.87
N GLU A 29 -19.55 22.86 -6.18
CA GLU A 29 -20.88 23.32 -5.80
C GLU A 29 -21.94 22.35 -6.35
N GLY A 30 -22.75 21.75 -5.47
CA GLY A 30 -23.96 21.06 -5.89
C GLY A 30 -24.46 19.89 -5.02
N LYS A 31 -23.61 19.21 -4.27
CA LYS A 31 -24.04 18.24 -3.24
C LYS A 31 -23.35 18.59 -1.95
N GLY A 32 -24.10 18.77 -0.87
CA GLY A 32 -23.56 19.11 0.44
C GLY A 32 -22.38 18.18 0.77
N PHE A 33 -21.22 18.79 1.08
CA PHE A 33 -20.00 18.07 1.46
C PHE A 33 -20.30 17.12 2.62
N ASN A 34 -20.24 15.81 2.36
CA ASN A 34 -20.38 14.80 3.38
C ASN A 34 -18.99 14.22 3.69
N PRO A 35 -18.37 14.62 4.81
CA PRO A 35 -17.04 14.11 5.18
C PRO A 35 -17.02 12.59 5.33
N GLY A 36 -18.15 11.97 5.73
CA GLY A 36 -18.27 10.53 5.89
C GLY A 36 -18.16 9.77 4.55
N ASP A 37 -18.80 10.29 3.50
CA ASP A 37 -18.73 9.68 2.17
C ASP A 37 -17.32 9.81 1.57
N MET A 38 -16.68 10.96 1.77
CA MET A 38 -15.31 11.17 1.32
C MET A 38 -14.31 10.24 2.02
N ILE A 39 -14.43 10.10 3.35
CA ILE A 39 -13.59 9.18 4.13
C ILE A 39 -13.84 7.74 3.66
N ASN A 40 -15.11 7.34 3.53
CA ASN A 40 -15.46 6.00 3.08
C ASN A 40 -14.92 5.69 1.68
N HIS A 41 -14.95 6.65 0.76
CA HIS A 41 -14.39 6.47 -0.59
C HIS A 41 -12.87 6.29 -0.58
N HIS A 42 -12.16 6.96 0.32
CA HIS A 42 -10.71 6.82 0.44
C HIS A 42 -10.24 5.55 1.19
N ILE A 43 -11.07 5.04 2.10
CA ILE A 43 -10.74 3.84 2.90
C ILE A 43 -11.14 2.55 2.16
N LYS A 44 -12.16 2.60 1.29
CA LYS A 44 -12.61 1.44 0.54
C LYS A 44 -11.55 0.94 -0.43
N ASP A 45 -11.52 -0.37 -0.55
CA ASP A 45 -10.62 -1.06 -1.46
C ASP A 45 -11.26 -1.11 -2.86
N ALA A 46 -10.75 -0.29 -3.75
CA ALA A 46 -11.32 -0.08 -5.09
C ALA A 46 -10.81 -1.13 -6.10
N HIS A 47 -11.67 -1.50 -7.06
CA HIS A 47 -11.34 -2.36 -8.20
C HIS A 47 -10.68 -1.60 -9.37
N GLY A 48 -10.31 -0.33 -9.16
CA GLY A 48 -9.58 0.52 -10.09
C GLY A 48 -8.57 1.39 -9.35
N TRP A 49 -7.43 1.67 -9.98
CA TRP A 49 -6.45 2.61 -9.44
C TRP A 49 -6.61 3.97 -10.12
N GLU A 50 -7.20 4.91 -9.42
CA GLU A 50 -7.28 6.31 -9.83
C GLU A 50 -5.95 7.01 -9.51
N ILE A 51 -5.19 7.35 -10.54
CA ILE A 51 -3.92 8.09 -10.42
C ILE A 51 -4.19 9.57 -10.23
N THR A 52 -5.10 10.11 -11.02
CA THR A 52 -5.59 11.49 -10.96
C THR A 52 -7.04 11.52 -11.43
N HIS A 53 -7.78 12.61 -11.15
CA HIS A 53 -9.17 12.76 -11.55
C HIS A 53 -9.35 12.44 -13.04
N GLY A 54 -10.09 11.37 -13.32
CA GLY A 54 -10.40 10.91 -14.67
C GLY A 54 -9.39 9.94 -15.30
N MET A 55 -8.25 9.63 -14.66
CA MET A 55 -7.32 8.60 -15.13
C MET A 55 -7.35 7.39 -14.20
N VAL A 56 -8.19 6.42 -14.55
CA VAL A 56 -8.33 5.16 -13.81
C VAL A 56 -7.61 4.04 -14.56
N VAL A 57 -6.67 3.38 -13.90
CA VAL A 57 -6.08 2.14 -14.38
C VAL A 57 -6.97 0.99 -13.95
N PRO A 58 -7.60 0.27 -14.88
CA PRO A 58 -8.48 -0.84 -14.57
C PRO A 58 -7.66 -2.01 -14.04
N LEU A 59 -8.16 -2.65 -12.97
CA LEU A 59 -7.54 -3.81 -12.36
C LEU A 59 -8.24 -5.11 -12.80
N PRO A 60 -7.54 -6.25 -12.78
CA PRO A 60 -8.14 -7.52 -13.13
C PRO A 60 -9.10 -7.99 -12.03
N ILE A 61 -10.31 -8.34 -12.44
CA ILE A 61 -11.36 -8.92 -11.60
C ILE A 61 -11.33 -10.43 -11.80
N ILE A 62 -11.31 -11.14 -10.68
CA ILE A 62 -11.30 -12.60 -10.62
C ILE A 62 -12.46 -13.03 -9.73
N LEU A 63 -13.52 -13.59 -10.34
CA LEU A 63 -14.70 -14.03 -9.64
C LEU A 63 -14.86 -15.54 -9.78
N TYR A 64 -15.40 -16.16 -8.74
CA TYR A 64 -15.86 -17.53 -8.79
C TYR A 64 -17.32 -17.59 -8.32
N SER A 65 -18.18 -18.19 -9.14
CA SER A 65 -19.55 -18.49 -8.78
C SER A 65 -19.93 -19.89 -9.28
N GLU A 66 -20.80 -20.62 -8.55
CA GLU A 66 -21.15 -22.00 -8.92
C GLU A 66 -21.70 -22.15 -10.35
N PRO A 67 -22.60 -21.26 -10.85
CA PRO A 67 -23.14 -21.46 -12.19
C PRO A 67 -22.17 -21.09 -13.31
N ASP A 68 -21.27 -20.10 -13.14
CA ASP A 68 -20.40 -19.59 -14.21
C ASP A 68 -18.95 -20.07 -14.07
N GLY A 69 -18.56 -20.68 -12.92
CA GLY A 69 -17.19 -21.07 -12.63
C GLY A 69 -16.26 -19.87 -12.41
N LEU A 70 -15.01 -20.03 -12.77
CA LEU A 70 -13.99 -18.97 -12.66
C LEU A 70 -14.09 -17.99 -13.83
N MET A 71 -14.27 -16.72 -13.53
CA MET A 71 -14.31 -15.65 -14.51
C MET A 71 -13.21 -14.63 -14.25
N ILE A 72 -12.50 -14.25 -15.31
CA ILE A 72 -11.42 -13.23 -15.26
C ILE A 72 -11.70 -12.18 -16.32
N PHE A 73 -11.79 -10.92 -15.92
CA PHE A 73 -11.99 -9.78 -16.83
C PHE A 73 -11.46 -8.49 -16.20
N SER A 74 -11.47 -7.40 -16.98
CA SER A 74 -11.01 -6.09 -16.50
C SER A 74 -12.15 -5.33 -15.82
N SER A 75 -11.84 -4.60 -14.75
CA SER A 75 -12.81 -3.73 -14.06
C SER A 75 -13.42 -2.66 -14.98
N SER A 76 -12.75 -2.30 -16.08
CA SER A 76 -13.30 -1.37 -17.06
C SER A 76 -14.64 -1.81 -17.66
N ASN A 77 -14.95 -3.10 -17.63
CA ASN A 77 -16.21 -3.63 -18.15
C ASN A 77 -17.43 -3.25 -17.28
N PHE A 78 -17.22 -2.82 -16.04
CA PHE A 78 -18.27 -2.30 -15.19
C PHE A 78 -18.58 -0.82 -15.39
N PHE A 79 -17.89 -0.15 -16.28
CA PHE A 79 -18.08 1.28 -16.57
C PHE A 79 -18.40 1.51 -18.04
N ASN A 80 -19.37 2.38 -18.30
CA ASN A 80 -19.65 2.84 -19.66
C ASN A 80 -18.74 4.02 -20.06
N ASN A 81 -18.88 4.52 -21.29
CA ASN A 81 -18.12 5.67 -21.78
C ASN A 81 -18.40 6.98 -20.98
N ALA A 82 -19.48 7.03 -20.21
CA ALA A 82 -19.83 8.13 -19.33
C ALA A 82 -19.33 7.92 -17.89
N HIS A 83 -18.51 6.88 -17.62
CA HIS A 83 -18.01 6.47 -16.30
C HIS A 83 -19.12 6.11 -15.30
N GLU A 84 -20.28 5.69 -15.79
CA GLU A 84 -21.37 5.19 -14.95
C GLU A 84 -21.23 3.68 -14.77
N GLU A 85 -21.57 3.18 -13.57
CA GLU A 85 -21.57 1.75 -13.26
C GLU A 85 -22.63 1.02 -14.07
N VAL A 86 -22.21 -0.02 -14.78
CA VAL A 86 -23.10 -0.87 -15.60
C VAL A 86 -22.94 -2.35 -15.22
N ALA A 87 -24.02 -3.10 -15.37
CA ALA A 87 -23.95 -4.54 -15.18
C ALA A 87 -23.14 -5.21 -16.29
N TYR A 88 -22.25 -6.12 -15.92
CA TYR A 88 -21.49 -6.92 -16.86
C TYR A 88 -21.71 -8.41 -16.59
N LYS A 89 -22.22 -9.15 -17.60
CA LYS A 89 -22.50 -10.60 -17.54
C LYS A 89 -23.34 -11.03 -16.32
N GLY A 90 -24.28 -10.19 -15.88
CA GLY A 90 -25.12 -10.49 -14.73
C GLY A 90 -24.50 -10.14 -13.36
N TYR A 91 -23.32 -9.54 -13.35
CA TYR A 91 -22.66 -9.01 -12.17
C TYR A 91 -22.82 -7.49 -12.10
N LEU A 92 -22.98 -7.01 -10.87
CA LEU A 92 -23.13 -5.59 -10.54
C LEU A 92 -22.00 -5.19 -9.59
N LEU A 93 -21.32 -4.09 -9.89
CA LEU A 93 -20.42 -3.43 -8.95
C LEU A 93 -21.24 -2.36 -8.22
N SER A 94 -21.34 -2.46 -6.91
CA SER A 94 -22.01 -1.45 -6.08
C SER A 94 -21.20 -1.19 -4.84
N HIS A 95 -20.82 0.06 -4.62
CA HIS A 95 -20.00 0.46 -3.48
C HIS A 95 -18.74 -0.39 -3.27
N GLU A 96 -18.05 -0.72 -4.36
CA GLU A 96 -16.85 -1.57 -4.41
C GLU A 96 -17.10 -3.04 -4.04
N HIS A 97 -18.35 -3.48 -3.94
CA HIS A 97 -18.71 -4.87 -3.79
C HIS A 97 -19.30 -5.43 -5.09
N ILE A 98 -18.80 -6.58 -5.50
CA ILE A 98 -19.33 -7.28 -6.66
C ILE A 98 -20.41 -8.27 -6.19
N SER A 99 -21.60 -8.08 -6.72
CA SER A 99 -22.75 -8.95 -6.46
C SER A 99 -23.32 -9.45 -7.77
N ARG A 100 -24.03 -10.59 -7.71
CA ARG A 100 -24.75 -11.12 -8.83
C ARG A 100 -26.20 -10.65 -8.81
N ALA A 101 -26.75 -10.32 -9.97
CA ALA A 101 -28.10 -9.79 -10.10
C ALA A 101 -29.20 -10.79 -9.64
N ASP A 102 -28.91 -12.09 -9.68
CA ASP A 102 -29.81 -13.17 -9.24
C ASP A 102 -29.69 -13.49 -7.74
N GLY A 103 -28.84 -12.78 -6.98
CA GLY A 103 -28.63 -12.95 -5.55
C GLY A 103 -27.83 -14.20 -5.16
N GLN A 104 -27.27 -14.92 -6.12
CA GLN A 104 -26.39 -16.06 -5.83
C GLN A 104 -25.05 -15.60 -5.22
N PRO A 105 -24.43 -16.41 -4.35
CA PRO A 105 -23.15 -16.06 -3.73
C PRO A 105 -22.04 -15.97 -4.77
N VAL A 106 -21.20 -14.95 -4.64
CA VAL A 106 -20.02 -14.71 -5.44
C VAL A 106 -18.81 -14.62 -4.54
N TYR A 107 -17.77 -15.34 -4.89
CA TYR A 107 -16.46 -15.25 -4.23
C TYR A 107 -15.57 -14.33 -5.06
N ASP A 108 -15.17 -13.24 -4.47
CA ASP A 108 -14.32 -12.22 -5.10
C ASP A 108 -12.86 -12.41 -4.68
N PHE A 109 -12.02 -12.76 -5.66
CA PHE A 109 -10.56 -12.89 -5.53
C PHE A 109 -9.84 -11.82 -6.36
N SER A 110 -10.51 -10.73 -6.69
CA SER A 110 -9.99 -9.68 -7.56
C SER A 110 -8.74 -9.04 -6.98
N ILE A 111 -7.88 -8.56 -7.87
CA ILE A 111 -6.74 -7.73 -7.48
C ILE A 111 -7.26 -6.31 -7.30
N THR A 112 -7.51 -5.96 -6.06
CA THR A 112 -7.92 -4.62 -5.66
C THR A 112 -6.73 -3.67 -5.59
N LYS A 113 -6.99 -2.38 -5.44
CA LYS A 113 -5.98 -1.35 -5.29
C LYS A 113 -5.01 -1.66 -4.13
N ASN A 114 -5.52 -2.06 -2.97
CA ASN A 114 -4.68 -2.40 -1.81
C ASN A 114 -3.79 -3.61 -2.09
N VAL A 115 -4.33 -4.67 -2.70
CA VAL A 115 -3.57 -5.86 -3.08
C VAL A 115 -2.47 -5.52 -4.08
N LEU A 116 -2.76 -4.69 -5.09
CA LEU A 116 -1.76 -4.22 -6.05
C LEU A 116 -0.61 -3.50 -5.34
N PHE A 117 -0.94 -2.58 -4.41
CA PHE A 117 0.09 -1.82 -3.68
C PHE A 117 0.89 -2.70 -2.72
N ILE A 118 0.32 -3.74 -2.12
CA ILE A 118 1.06 -4.75 -1.35
C ILE A 118 2.11 -5.45 -2.24
N PHE A 119 1.75 -5.84 -3.47
CA PHE A 119 2.71 -6.45 -4.40
C PHE A 119 3.80 -5.48 -4.84
N ILE A 120 3.44 -4.21 -5.10
CA ILE A 120 4.40 -3.17 -5.45
C ILE A 120 5.37 -2.95 -4.28
N ASP A 121 4.88 -2.81 -3.06
CA ASP A 121 5.66 -2.62 -1.85
C ASP A 121 6.64 -3.77 -1.62
N ALA A 122 6.14 -5.01 -1.64
CA ALA A 122 6.97 -6.20 -1.50
C ALA A 122 8.05 -6.27 -2.59
N THR A 123 7.70 -5.92 -3.83
CA THR A 123 8.65 -5.93 -4.95
C THR A 123 9.74 -4.87 -4.76
N ILE A 124 9.37 -3.64 -4.40
CA ILE A 124 10.34 -2.57 -4.13
C ILE A 124 11.25 -2.97 -2.98
N MET A 125 10.68 -3.46 -1.89
CA MET A 125 11.44 -3.93 -0.73
C MET A 125 12.45 -5.01 -1.12
N LEU A 126 12.04 -6.03 -1.87
CA LEU A 126 12.95 -7.09 -2.36
C LEU A 126 14.07 -6.52 -3.22
N LEU A 127 13.77 -5.65 -4.19
CA LEU A 127 14.78 -5.04 -5.06
C LEU A 127 15.79 -4.22 -4.27
N VAL A 128 15.32 -3.40 -3.32
CA VAL A 128 16.17 -2.59 -2.45
C VAL A 128 17.07 -3.48 -1.60
N PHE A 129 16.52 -4.50 -0.93
CA PHE A 129 17.32 -5.36 -0.06
C PHE A 129 18.26 -6.29 -0.82
N PHE A 130 17.92 -6.71 -2.04
CA PHE A 130 18.90 -7.36 -2.92
C PHE A 130 20.06 -6.43 -3.31
N ALA A 131 19.79 -5.14 -3.56
CA ALA A 131 20.84 -4.17 -3.82
C ALA A 131 21.71 -3.93 -2.57
N VAL A 132 21.12 -3.81 -1.39
CA VAL A 132 21.82 -3.71 -0.10
C VAL A 132 22.69 -4.94 0.15
N ALA A 133 22.16 -6.15 -0.02
CA ALA A 133 22.88 -7.41 0.17
C ALA A 133 24.08 -7.55 -0.80
N ARG A 134 23.90 -7.12 -2.07
CA ARG A 134 25.03 -7.05 -3.03
C ARG A 134 26.07 -6.04 -2.57
N GLY A 135 25.64 -4.90 -2.00
CA GLY A 135 26.52 -3.88 -1.42
C GLY A 135 27.41 -4.46 -0.31
N TYR A 136 26.82 -5.19 0.63
CA TYR A 136 27.56 -5.86 1.70
C TYR A 136 28.62 -6.85 1.19
N LYS A 137 28.28 -7.65 0.17
CA LYS A 137 29.25 -8.57 -0.46
C LYS A 137 30.39 -7.83 -1.17
N LYS A 138 30.06 -6.76 -1.91
CA LYS A 138 31.03 -6.00 -2.70
C LYS A 138 31.97 -5.15 -1.84
N ASN A 139 31.46 -4.61 -0.75
CA ASN A 139 32.17 -3.69 0.15
C ASN A 139 32.61 -4.36 1.46
N ALA A 140 32.76 -5.70 1.48
CA ALA A 140 33.19 -6.42 2.67
C ALA A 140 34.51 -5.85 3.19
N GLY A 141 34.57 -5.44 4.47
CA GLY A 141 35.74 -4.81 5.09
C GLY A 141 36.04 -3.37 4.64
N LYS A 142 35.16 -2.72 3.86
CA LYS A 142 35.29 -1.34 3.40
C LYS A 142 34.09 -0.51 3.88
N ALA A 143 34.21 0.82 3.79
CA ALA A 143 33.11 1.71 4.10
C ALA A 143 31.90 1.44 3.17
N PRO A 144 30.66 1.50 3.70
CA PRO A 144 29.44 1.30 2.92
C PRO A 144 29.31 2.37 1.85
N LYS A 145 28.77 1.97 0.67
CA LYS A 145 28.57 2.88 -0.47
C LYS A 145 27.19 2.70 -1.09
N GLY A 146 26.65 3.79 -1.66
CA GLY A 146 25.39 3.78 -2.39
C GLY A 146 24.19 3.41 -1.50
N VAL A 147 23.32 2.54 -1.99
CA VAL A 147 22.11 2.10 -1.28
C VAL A 147 22.41 1.46 0.08
N GLN A 148 23.51 0.70 0.19
CA GLN A 148 23.97 0.15 1.46
C GLN A 148 24.17 1.24 2.51
N SER A 149 24.85 2.34 2.16
CA SER A 149 25.13 3.46 3.09
C SER A 149 23.86 4.15 3.61
N LEU A 150 22.77 4.10 2.84
CA LEU A 150 21.48 4.67 3.24
C LEU A 150 20.76 3.77 4.27
N PHE A 151 20.72 2.46 4.01
CA PHE A 151 19.94 1.53 4.84
C PHE A 151 20.71 0.99 6.06
N GLU A 152 22.02 0.90 5.97
CA GLU A 152 22.85 0.34 7.05
C GLU A 152 22.67 1.07 8.41
N PRO A 153 22.66 2.41 8.50
CA PRO A 153 22.41 3.10 9.77
C PRO A 153 21.06 2.76 10.38
N VAL A 154 20.01 2.62 9.55
CA VAL A 154 18.65 2.28 9.99
C VAL A 154 18.61 0.84 10.51
N ILE A 155 19.22 -0.09 9.78
CA ILE A 155 19.31 -1.50 10.18
C ILE A 155 20.04 -1.65 11.52
N ILE A 156 21.20 -0.96 11.65
CA ILE A 156 22.00 -0.99 12.89
C ILE A 156 21.21 -0.39 14.05
N TYR A 157 20.55 0.75 13.84
CA TYR A 157 19.73 1.38 14.85
C TYR A 157 18.61 0.45 15.35
N ILE A 158 17.84 -0.15 14.45
CA ILE A 158 16.77 -1.06 14.81
C ILE A 158 17.33 -2.28 15.55
N ARG A 159 18.43 -2.84 15.08
CA ARG A 159 19.07 -4.00 15.71
C ARG A 159 19.53 -3.68 17.14
N ASP A 160 20.29 -2.59 17.32
CA ASP A 160 21.02 -2.34 18.57
C ASP A 160 20.19 -1.54 19.58
N GLU A 161 19.34 -0.61 19.13
CA GLU A 161 18.58 0.27 20.03
C GLU A 161 17.12 -0.23 20.26
N VAL A 162 16.61 -1.11 19.39
CA VAL A 162 15.22 -1.58 19.51
C VAL A 162 15.16 -3.09 19.80
N VAL A 163 15.67 -3.90 18.89
CA VAL A 163 15.45 -5.35 18.94
C VAL A 163 16.27 -6.01 20.02
N LYS A 164 17.56 -5.67 20.11
CA LYS A 164 18.49 -6.27 21.07
C LYS A 164 18.14 -5.97 22.53
N PRO A 165 17.80 -4.73 22.92
CA PRO A 165 17.35 -4.43 24.30
C PRO A 165 16.01 -5.08 24.63
N SER A 166 15.10 -5.23 23.64
CA SER A 166 13.75 -5.74 23.89
C SER A 166 13.70 -7.27 23.98
N ILE A 167 14.54 -8.00 23.23
CA ILE A 167 14.50 -9.47 23.13
C ILE A 167 15.64 -10.13 23.92
N GLY A 168 16.75 -9.42 24.13
CA GLY A 168 17.93 -9.97 24.79
C GLY A 168 18.74 -10.91 23.88
N ASP A 169 19.35 -11.97 24.46
CA ASP A 169 20.35 -12.81 23.78
C ASP A 169 19.86 -13.53 22.52
N ASN A 170 18.55 -13.77 22.43
CA ASN A 170 17.94 -14.47 21.29
C ASN A 170 17.56 -13.54 20.12
N TYR A 171 17.92 -12.26 20.17
CA TYR A 171 17.50 -11.26 19.17
C TYR A 171 17.83 -11.64 17.73
N GLN A 172 18.94 -12.35 17.50
CA GLN A 172 19.39 -12.72 16.15
C GLN A 172 18.38 -13.62 15.41
N LYS A 173 17.63 -14.45 16.14
CA LYS A 173 16.60 -15.32 15.55
C LYS A 173 15.41 -14.53 15.02
N TYR A 174 15.02 -13.46 15.72
CA TYR A 174 13.84 -12.67 15.39
C TYR A 174 14.15 -11.43 14.55
N LEU A 175 15.41 -10.99 14.51
CA LEU A 175 15.86 -9.80 13.80
C LEU A 175 15.44 -9.76 12.33
N PRO A 176 15.60 -10.84 11.52
CA PRO A 176 15.19 -10.79 10.11
C PRO A 176 13.69 -10.54 9.95
N TYR A 177 12.87 -11.19 10.77
CA TYR A 177 11.42 -10.99 10.75
C TYR A 177 11.04 -9.56 11.11
N LEU A 178 11.59 -9.03 12.21
CA LEU A 178 11.28 -7.67 12.68
C LEU A 178 11.76 -6.59 11.70
N LEU A 179 12.92 -6.78 11.08
CA LEU A 179 13.40 -5.89 10.02
C LEU A 179 12.48 -5.93 8.79
N THR A 180 12.04 -7.11 8.38
CA THR A 180 11.11 -7.27 7.26
C THR A 180 9.79 -6.55 7.56
N LEU A 181 9.22 -6.75 8.75
CA LEU A 181 7.98 -6.10 9.17
C LEU A 181 8.14 -4.57 9.23
N PHE A 182 9.23 -4.09 9.83
CA PHE A 182 9.52 -2.65 9.91
C PHE A 182 9.61 -2.02 8.53
N PHE A 183 10.41 -2.60 7.62
CA PHE A 183 10.60 -2.02 6.31
C PHE A 183 9.38 -2.16 5.42
N PHE A 184 8.60 -3.23 5.52
CA PHE A 184 7.32 -3.36 4.85
C PHE A 184 6.36 -2.24 5.25
N ILE A 185 6.20 -1.97 6.54
CA ILE A 185 5.36 -0.86 7.03
C ILE A 185 5.95 0.49 6.59
N TRP A 186 7.27 0.64 6.64
CA TRP A 186 7.94 1.89 6.30
C TRP A 186 7.81 2.23 4.80
N PHE A 187 8.07 1.27 3.92
CA PHE A 187 7.87 1.45 2.47
C PHE A 187 6.39 1.64 2.13
N GLY A 188 5.49 0.89 2.75
CA GLY A 188 4.04 1.06 2.58
C GLY A 188 3.56 2.47 2.94
N ASN A 189 4.09 3.05 4.02
CA ASN A 189 3.81 4.45 4.37
C ASN A 189 4.39 5.44 3.35
N LEU A 190 5.61 5.19 2.85
CA LEU A 190 6.22 6.04 1.81
C LEU A 190 5.43 5.98 0.51
N LEU A 191 4.97 4.79 0.11
CA LEU A 191 4.10 4.63 -1.07
C LEU A 191 2.77 5.36 -0.89
N GLY A 192 2.19 5.33 0.32
CA GLY A 192 0.96 6.06 0.65
C GLY A 192 1.06 7.59 0.52
N LEU A 193 2.27 8.16 0.46
CA LEU A 193 2.49 9.59 0.19
C LEU A 193 2.32 9.93 -1.31
N ILE A 194 2.33 8.94 -2.20
CA ILE A 194 2.14 9.15 -3.64
C ILE A 194 0.64 9.36 -3.90
N LEU A 195 0.30 10.42 -4.65
CA LEU A 195 -1.07 10.71 -5.04
C LEU A 195 -1.72 9.51 -5.76
N GLY A 196 -2.92 9.15 -5.33
CA GLY A 196 -3.64 7.99 -5.87
C GLY A 196 -3.17 6.63 -5.37
N ALA A 197 -2.10 6.54 -4.57
CA ALA A 197 -1.67 5.29 -3.98
C ALA A 197 -2.62 4.80 -2.88
N ALA A 198 -2.59 3.49 -2.61
CA ALA A 198 -3.29 2.94 -1.45
C ALA A 198 -2.49 3.24 -0.18
N ASN A 199 -3.18 3.71 0.85
CA ASN A 199 -2.60 3.80 2.18
C ASN A 199 -2.80 2.46 2.90
N MET A 200 -1.91 1.49 2.63
CA MET A 200 -2.01 0.13 3.16
C MET A 200 -2.08 0.07 4.70
N PRO A 201 -1.28 0.84 5.47
CA PRO A 201 -1.37 0.82 6.93
C PRO A 201 -2.69 1.38 7.47
N ALA A 202 -3.44 2.18 6.70
CA ALA A 202 -4.77 2.65 7.09
C ALA A 202 -5.86 1.58 6.90
N ASN A 203 -5.57 0.51 6.15
CA ASN A 203 -6.51 -0.60 5.99
C ASN A 203 -6.45 -1.51 7.23
N ILE A 204 -7.59 -1.62 7.93
CA ILE A 204 -7.72 -2.39 9.18
C ILE A 204 -7.37 -3.87 8.96
N ALA A 205 -7.74 -4.46 7.82
CA ALA A 205 -7.46 -5.86 7.53
C ALA A 205 -5.96 -6.12 7.38
N VAL A 206 -5.23 -5.23 6.68
CA VAL A 206 -3.77 -5.32 6.53
C VAL A 206 -3.10 -5.15 7.89
N THR A 207 -3.49 -4.15 8.67
CA THR A 207 -2.90 -3.90 9.99
C THR A 207 -3.18 -5.05 10.95
N ALA A 208 -4.40 -5.61 10.94
CA ALA A 208 -4.73 -6.78 11.76
C ALA A 208 -3.89 -8.01 11.37
N ALA A 209 -3.67 -8.25 10.08
CA ALA A 209 -2.83 -9.35 9.60
C ALA A 209 -1.36 -9.20 9.96
N LEU A 210 -0.86 -7.96 10.13
CA LEU A 210 0.54 -7.71 10.54
C LEU A 210 0.75 -7.86 12.06
N VAL A 211 -0.32 -7.75 12.86
CA VAL A 211 -0.27 -7.83 14.35
C VAL A 211 -0.47 -9.26 14.85
N LEU A 212 -1.17 -10.11 14.10
CA LEU A 212 -1.44 -11.52 14.45
C LEU A 212 -0.24 -12.42 14.10
#